data_53418615748c78143dfb9c8eb23bbd41
#
_entry.id   53418615748c78143dfb9c8eb23bbd41
#
_cell.length_a   1.000
_cell.length_b   1.000
_cell.length_c   1.000
_cell.angle_alpha   90.00
_cell.angle_beta   90.00
_cell.angle_gamma   90.00
#
_symmetry.space_group_name_H-M   'P 1'
#
loop_
_entity.id
_entity.type
_entity.pdbx_description
1 polymer ?
#
loop_
_entity_poly.entity_id
_entity_poly.type
_entity_poly.pdbx_seq_one_letter_code
_entity_poly.pdbx_strand_id
1 'polypeptide(L)'
;HDYLDTFNAFHVARRGSMLHPHKYRLMKYEKGAWIHPHIDHDVTIYGSCTINLNDGYEGGDFAFWGGKHKLKLGLGDVMIWPADFFWVHEVEEITDGTRYSANTFLCSTPKTLPETVRYNVRGV
;
A
#
# COMPACT_ATOMS: atom_id res chain seq x y z
N HIS A 1 8.32 1.19 13.44
CA HIS A 1 8.15 1.96 14.69
C HIS A 1 8.71 3.38 14.57
N ASP A 2 9.84 3.58 13.91
CA ASP A 2 10.50 4.89 13.78
C ASP A 2 9.57 5.98 13.19
N TYR A 3 8.73 5.61 12.25
CA TYR A 3 7.74 6.53 11.68
C TYR A 3 6.75 7.03 12.73
N LEU A 4 6.19 6.13 13.52
CA LEU A 4 5.21 6.49 14.55
C LEU A 4 5.86 7.27 15.71
N ASP A 5 7.10 6.97 16.03
CA ASP A 5 7.86 7.66 17.07
C ASP A 5 8.24 9.09 16.65
N THR A 6 8.54 9.29 15.37
CA THR A 6 8.82 10.62 14.81
C THR A 6 7.59 11.53 14.87
N PHE A 7 6.40 10.97 14.70
CA PHE A 7 5.14 11.72 14.74
C PHE A 7 4.41 11.61 16.10
N ASN A 8 5.14 11.85 17.16
CA ASN A 8 4.64 11.79 18.54
C ASN A 8 3.38 12.64 18.81
N ALA A 9 3.12 13.67 18.01
CA ALA A 9 1.92 14.48 18.09
C ALA A 9 0.63 13.73 17.77
N PHE A 10 0.74 12.57 17.12
CA PHE A 10 -0.39 11.73 16.75
C PHE A 10 -0.63 10.59 17.73
N HIS A 11 -0.72 10.89 19.01
CA HIS A 11 -1.01 9.90 20.06
C HIS A 11 -2.24 9.05 19.80
N VAL A 12 -3.21 9.58 19.07
CA VAL A 12 -4.43 8.84 18.70
C VAL A 12 -4.09 7.72 17.72
N ALA A 13 -3.18 7.95 16.80
CA ALA A 13 -2.71 6.93 15.85
C ALA A 13 -1.91 5.81 16.56
N ARG A 14 -1.22 6.09 17.65
CA ARG A 14 -0.48 5.09 18.43
C ARG A 14 -1.38 4.07 19.13
N ARG A 15 -2.64 4.37 19.35
CA ARG A 15 -3.58 3.50 20.07
C ARG A 15 -4.14 2.39 19.19
N GLY A 16 -3.32 1.77 18.39
CA GLY A 16 -3.69 0.53 17.75
C GLY A 16 -3.78 0.57 16.24
N SER A 17 -3.49 1.69 15.64
CA SER A 17 -3.36 1.79 14.19
C SER A 17 -1.96 1.42 13.72
N MET A 18 -1.85 0.90 12.52
CA MET A 18 -0.61 0.57 11.83
C MET A 18 0.33 -0.41 12.56
N LEU A 19 -0.16 -1.18 13.52
CA LEU A 19 0.66 -2.10 14.30
C LEU A 19 0.75 -3.49 13.68
N HIS A 20 -0.17 -3.83 12.78
CA HIS A 20 -0.19 -5.15 12.17
C HIS A 20 -0.28 -5.04 10.66
N PRO A 21 0.69 -5.62 9.94
CA PRO A 21 0.51 -5.85 8.52
C PRO A 21 -0.65 -6.81 8.32
N HIS A 22 -1.51 -6.50 7.39
CA HIS A 22 -2.46 -7.46 6.85
C HIS A 22 -1.69 -8.53 6.06
N LYS A 23 -2.39 -9.52 5.55
CA LYS A 23 -1.78 -10.53 4.68
C LYS A 23 -0.98 -9.89 3.55
N TYR A 24 0.20 -10.42 3.29
CA TYR A 24 0.96 -10.05 2.11
C TYR A 24 0.33 -10.65 0.86
N ARG A 25 0.19 -9.85 -0.18
CA ARG A 25 -0.23 -10.27 -1.51
C ARG A 25 0.97 -10.21 -2.45
N LEU A 26 1.31 -11.32 -3.05
CA LEU A 26 2.28 -11.34 -4.14
C LEU A 26 1.56 -10.97 -5.42
N MET A 27 2.04 -9.92 -6.07
CA MET A 27 1.48 -9.39 -7.30
C MET A 27 2.44 -9.68 -8.44
N LYS A 28 1.90 -10.11 -9.58
CA LYS A 28 2.61 -10.28 -10.84
C LYS A 28 1.96 -9.38 -11.88
N TYR A 29 2.76 -8.51 -12.48
CA TYR A 29 2.35 -7.62 -13.56
C TYR A 29 3.13 -8.02 -14.81
N GLU A 30 2.46 -8.65 -15.75
CA GLU A 30 3.03 -8.97 -17.06
C GLU A 30 2.91 -7.74 -17.98
N LYS A 31 3.60 -7.79 -19.12
CA LYS A 31 3.48 -6.75 -20.15
C LYS A 31 2.02 -6.46 -20.47
N GLY A 32 1.66 -5.19 -20.48
CA GLY A 32 0.28 -4.71 -20.65
C GLY A 32 -0.53 -4.64 -19.36
N ALA A 33 0.00 -5.12 -18.23
CA ALA A 33 -0.69 -5.04 -16.95
C ALA A 33 -0.53 -3.65 -16.31
N TRP A 34 -1.55 -3.20 -15.62
CA TRP A 34 -1.64 -1.92 -14.94
C TRP A 34 -2.71 -1.95 -13.85
N ILE A 35 -2.72 -0.95 -12.99
CA ILE A 35 -3.79 -0.75 -12.01
C ILE A 35 -4.37 0.65 -12.20
N HIS A 36 -5.69 0.71 -12.32
CA HIS A 36 -6.44 1.97 -12.42
C HIS A 36 -6.18 2.91 -11.26
N PRO A 37 -6.31 4.23 -11.45
CA PRO A 37 -6.36 5.18 -10.35
C PRO A 37 -7.43 4.77 -9.32
N HIS A 38 -7.00 4.64 -8.07
CA HIS A 38 -7.86 4.23 -6.95
C HIS A 38 -7.34 4.77 -5.62
N ILE A 39 -8.10 4.55 -4.59
CA ILE A 39 -7.72 4.75 -3.19
C ILE A 39 -7.85 3.42 -2.46
N ASP A 40 -7.05 3.25 -1.42
CA ASP A 40 -7.08 2.03 -0.59
C ASP A 40 -7.97 2.19 0.65
N HIS A 41 -8.85 3.19 0.64
CA HIS A 41 -9.64 3.56 1.81
C HIS A 41 -10.56 2.44 2.28
N ASP A 42 -10.39 2.06 3.54
CA ASP A 42 -11.29 1.23 4.32
C ASP A 42 -11.23 1.73 5.77
N VAL A 43 -12.29 1.53 6.52
CA VAL A 43 -12.38 1.96 7.93
C VAL A 43 -11.33 1.32 8.84
N THR A 44 -10.69 0.27 8.39
CA THR A 44 -9.69 -0.48 9.14
C THR A 44 -8.27 -0.30 8.63
N ILE A 45 -8.09 0.26 7.45
CA ILE A 45 -6.80 0.43 6.78
C ILE A 45 -6.33 1.87 6.96
N TYR A 46 -5.17 2.04 7.56
CA TYR A 46 -4.54 3.35 7.80
C TYR A 46 -3.39 3.66 6.87
N GLY A 47 -2.75 2.63 6.35
CA GLY A 47 -1.65 2.77 5.42
C GLY A 47 -1.56 1.61 4.46
N SER A 48 -0.98 1.88 3.32
CA SER A 48 -0.65 0.89 2.30
C SER A 48 0.86 0.76 2.17
N CYS A 49 1.32 -0.43 1.85
CA CYS A 49 2.73 -0.73 1.70
C CYS A 49 2.94 -1.60 0.47
N THR A 50 3.92 -1.25 -0.35
CA THR A 50 4.41 -2.09 -1.44
C THR A 50 5.91 -2.29 -1.34
N ILE A 51 6.37 -3.48 -1.66
CA ILE A 51 7.78 -3.85 -1.75
C ILE A 51 8.01 -4.30 -3.18
N ASN A 52 8.94 -3.67 -3.88
CA ASN A 52 9.32 -4.10 -5.23
C ASN A 52 10.30 -5.27 -5.16
N LEU A 53 9.99 -6.37 -5.84
CA LEU A 53 10.72 -7.65 -5.67
C LEU A 53 11.69 -7.96 -6.81
N ASN A 54 11.70 -7.16 -7.88
CA ASN A 54 12.63 -7.38 -8.99
C ASN A 54 12.91 -6.10 -9.78
N ASP A 55 13.97 -6.17 -10.56
CA ASP A 55 14.30 -5.26 -11.65
C ASP A 55 14.07 -5.95 -13.00
N GLY A 56 14.49 -5.31 -14.10
CA GLY A 56 14.45 -5.91 -15.43
C GLY A 56 13.10 -5.85 -16.12
N TYR A 57 12.31 -4.84 -15.80
CA TYR A 57 11.07 -4.48 -16.48
C TYR A 57 11.04 -2.99 -16.84
N GLU A 58 10.23 -2.62 -17.83
CA GLU A 58 10.00 -1.24 -18.23
C GLU A 58 8.56 -0.83 -17.97
N GLY A 59 8.36 0.46 -17.68
CA GLY A 59 7.07 0.98 -17.24
C GLY A 59 6.79 0.62 -15.77
N GLY A 60 5.53 0.56 -15.41
CA GLY A 60 5.09 0.17 -14.07
C GLY A 60 5.43 1.16 -12.98
N ASP A 61 5.61 2.43 -13.32
CA ASP A 61 5.83 3.48 -12.34
C ASP A 61 4.62 3.61 -11.43
N PHE A 62 4.88 3.85 -10.16
CA PHE A 62 3.85 4.15 -9.20
C PHE A 62 3.51 5.64 -9.27
N ALA A 63 2.27 5.97 -9.65
CA ALA A 63 1.88 7.33 -9.90
C ALA A 63 0.78 7.79 -8.94
N PHE A 64 0.96 9.00 -8.39
CA PHE A 64 0.00 9.66 -7.53
C PHE A 64 -0.65 10.85 -8.25
N TRP A 65 -1.91 11.12 -7.91
CA TRP A 65 -2.68 12.31 -8.34
C TRP A 65 -2.70 12.49 -9.84
N GLY A 66 -3.02 11.43 -10.59
CA GLY A 66 -3.09 11.47 -12.04
C GLY A 66 -1.73 11.72 -12.70
N GLY A 67 -0.69 11.10 -12.19
CA GLY A 67 0.66 11.17 -12.73
C GLY A 67 1.45 12.43 -12.38
N LYS A 68 0.93 13.28 -11.48
CA LYS A 68 1.66 14.48 -11.02
C LYS A 68 2.93 14.14 -10.25
N HIS A 69 2.94 12.99 -9.59
CA HIS A 69 4.10 12.48 -8.89
C HIS A 69 4.31 11.02 -9.24
N LYS A 70 5.43 10.70 -9.84
CA LYS A 70 5.77 9.34 -10.28
C LYS A 70 7.03 8.85 -9.60
N LEU A 71 7.00 7.58 -9.21
CA LEU A 71 8.09 6.90 -8.55
C LEU A 71 8.37 5.57 -9.25
N LYS A 72 9.58 5.39 -9.73
CA LYS A 72 10.07 4.07 -10.16
C LYS A 72 10.74 3.41 -8.96
N LEU A 73 10.22 2.25 -8.56
CA LEU A 73 10.77 1.47 -7.46
C LEU A 73 11.81 0.48 -8.00
N GLY A 74 13.01 0.50 -7.41
CA GLY A 74 14.07 -0.49 -7.66
C GLY A 74 13.85 -1.77 -6.84
N LEU A 75 14.68 -2.78 -7.10
CA LEU A 75 14.67 -4.03 -6.33
C LEU A 75 14.88 -3.76 -4.83
N GLY A 76 13.95 -4.22 -4.02
CA GLY A 76 13.99 -4.08 -2.56
C GLY A 76 13.46 -2.77 -2.02
N ASP A 77 13.10 -1.82 -2.88
CA ASP A 77 12.48 -0.57 -2.43
C ASP A 77 11.13 -0.85 -1.78
N VAL A 78 10.90 -0.16 -0.67
CA VAL A 78 9.66 -0.20 0.09
C VAL A 78 9.02 1.18 0.07
N MET A 79 7.75 1.25 -0.28
CA MET A 79 6.97 2.47 -0.23
C MET A 79 5.76 2.30 0.68
N ILE A 80 5.53 3.29 1.53
CA ILE A 80 4.38 3.35 2.45
C ILE A 80 3.68 4.69 2.23
N TRP A 81 2.34 4.66 2.18
CA TRP A 81 1.52 5.86 2.05
C TRP A 81 0.23 5.73 2.86
N PRO A 82 -0.39 6.85 3.26
CA PRO A 82 -1.69 6.82 3.92
C PRO A 82 -2.77 6.23 3.01
N ALA A 83 -3.62 5.37 3.57
CA ALA A 83 -4.73 4.74 2.84
C ALA A 83 -6.02 5.57 2.98
N ASP A 84 -5.98 6.84 2.62
CA ASP A 84 -7.14 7.72 2.65
C ASP A 84 -7.47 8.30 1.27
N PHE A 85 -8.58 9.01 1.18
CA PHE A 85 -9.11 9.50 -0.10
C PHE A 85 -8.26 10.59 -0.78
N PHE A 86 -7.27 11.17 -0.09
CA PHE A 86 -6.34 12.14 -0.69
C PHE A 86 -5.22 11.46 -1.48
N TRP A 87 -4.96 10.17 -1.25
CA TRP A 87 -3.84 9.43 -1.84
C TRP A 87 -4.29 8.56 -3.02
N VAL A 88 -4.92 9.20 -4.00
CA VAL A 88 -5.25 8.54 -5.28
C VAL A 88 -3.97 8.13 -5.98
N HIS A 89 -3.86 6.85 -6.31
CA HIS A 89 -2.67 6.29 -6.93
C HIS A 89 -3.02 5.21 -7.96
N GLU A 90 -2.05 4.92 -8.79
CA GLU A 90 -2.12 3.94 -9.87
C GLU A 90 -0.75 3.27 -10.07
N VAL A 91 -0.73 2.13 -10.75
CA VAL A 91 0.48 1.55 -11.32
C VAL A 91 0.35 1.67 -12.83
N GLU A 92 1.28 2.40 -13.45
CA GLU A 92 1.29 2.58 -14.90
C GLU A 92 1.56 1.25 -15.62
N GLU A 93 1.24 1.20 -16.90
CA GLU A 93 1.37 -0.01 -17.71
C GLU A 93 2.83 -0.53 -17.73
N ILE A 94 2.99 -1.83 -17.57
CA ILE A 94 4.23 -2.52 -17.86
C ILE A 94 4.41 -2.59 -19.37
N THR A 95 5.41 -1.92 -19.88
CA THR A 95 5.67 -1.84 -21.32
C THR A 95 6.59 -2.95 -21.82
N ASP A 96 7.43 -3.48 -20.96
CA ASP A 96 8.25 -4.67 -21.23
C ASP A 96 8.63 -5.43 -19.95
N GLY A 97 8.86 -6.73 -20.06
CA GLY A 97 9.22 -7.59 -18.94
C GLY A 97 8.05 -7.93 -18.02
N THR A 98 8.39 -8.29 -16.79
CA THR A 98 7.42 -8.65 -15.73
C THR A 98 7.86 -8.04 -14.41
N ARG A 99 6.96 -7.34 -13.73
CA ARG A 99 7.16 -6.80 -12.39
C ARG A 99 6.54 -7.70 -11.34
N TYR A 100 7.26 -7.92 -10.25
CA TYR A 100 6.75 -8.56 -9.04
C TYR A 100 6.77 -7.60 -7.87
N SER A 101 5.73 -7.62 -7.05
CA SER A 101 5.68 -6.88 -5.79
C SER A 101 5.02 -7.67 -4.68
N ALA A 102 5.36 -7.35 -3.44
CA ALA A 102 4.63 -7.80 -2.25
C ALA A 102 3.89 -6.59 -1.66
N ASN A 103 2.58 -6.69 -1.56
CA ASN A 103 1.74 -5.60 -1.07
C ASN A 103 1.07 -6.02 0.24
N THR A 104 0.94 -5.09 1.17
CA THR A 104 0.18 -5.28 2.40
C THR A 104 -0.48 -3.97 2.83
N PHE A 105 -1.48 -4.10 3.70
CA PHE A 105 -2.12 -2.98 4.36
C PHE A 105 -1.72 -2.93 5.82
N LEU A 106 -1.58 -1.73 6.36
CA LEU A 106 -1.33 -1.46 7.76
C LEU A 106 -2.67 -1.14 8.42
N CYS A 107 -3.11 -2.04 9.28
CA CYS A 107 -4.45 -2.02 9.84
C CYS A 107 -4.45 -1.68 11.32
N SER A 108 -5.60 -1.23 11.83
CA SER A 108 -5.83 -1.08 13.26
C SER A 108 -5.81 -2.45 13.98
N THR A 109 -5.50 -2.41 15.26
CA THR A 109 -5.47 -3.63 16.06
C THR A 109 -6.87 -4.22 16.23
N PRO A 110 -7.00 -5.55 16.34
CA PRO A 110 -8.29 -6.19 16.58
C PRO A 110 -9.03 -5.72 17.83
N LYS A 111 -8.32 -5.21 18.83
CA LYS A 111 -8.90 -4.73 20.09
C LYS A 111 -9.67 -3.41 19.96
N THR A 112 -9.44 -2.64 18.91
CA THR A 112 -10.04 -1.32 18.72
C THR A 112 -11.25 -1.34 17.77
N LEU A 113 -11.53 -2.49 17.16
CA LEU A 113 -12.58 -2.62 16.16
C LEU A 113 -13.75 -3.45 16.65
N PRO A 114 -15.00 -3.10 16.27
CA PRO A 114 -16.14 -3.98 16.43
C PRO A 114 -15.92 -5.33 15.76
N GLU A 115 -16.53 -6.39 16.31
CA GLU A 115 -16.38 -7.76 15.80
C GLU A 115 -16.77 -7.87 14.31
N THR A 116 -17.82 -7.20 13.89
CA THR A 116 -18.29 -7.15 12.51
C THR A 116 -17.24 -6.58 11.53
N VAL A 117 -16.45 -5.62 11.96
CA VAL A 117 -15.40 -5.00 11.13
C VAL A 117 -14.18 -5.92 11.03
N ARG A 118 -13.92 -6.73 12.05
CA ARG A 118 -12.82 -7.72 12.00
C ARG A 118 -13.01 -8.77 10.91
N TYR A 119 -14.24 -9.19 10.66
CA TYR A 119 -14.55 -10.17 9.61
C TYR A 119 -14.30 -9.60 8.22
N ASN A 120 -14.62 -8.33 7.99
CA ASN A 120 -14.39 -7.68 6.71
C ASN A 120 -12.90 -7.54 6.37
N VAL A 121 -12.06 -7.34 7.38
CA VAL A 121 -10.60 -7.30 7.19
C VAL A 121 -10.02 -8.68 6.87
N ARG A 122 -10.63 -9.76 7.38
CA ARG A 122 -10.19 -11.14 7.10
C ARG A 122 -10.63 -11.68 5.75
N GLY A 123 -11.64 -11.08 5.15
CA GLY A 123 -12.23 -11.51 3.88
C GLY A 123 -11.58 -10.92 2.63
N VAL A 124 -10.59 -10.06 2.82
CA VAL A 124 -9.87 -9.43 1.71
C VAL A 124 -8.65 -10.25 1.31
#